data_97c464ec390ced3faeaf71d6c639d796
#
_entry.id   97c464ec390ced3faeaf71d6c639d796
#
_cell.length_a   1.000
_cell.length_b   1.000
_cell.length_c   1.000
_cell.angle_alpha   90.00
_cell.angle_beta   90.00
_cell.angle_gamma   90.00
#
_symmetry.space_group_name_H-M   'P 1'
#
loop_
_entity.id
_entity.type
_entity.pdbx_description
1 polymer ?
#
loop_
_entity_poly.entity_id
_entity_poly.type
_entity_poly.pdbx_seq_one_letter_code
_entity_poly.pdbx_strand_id
1 'polypeptide(L)'
;MKRNESRRTQRGATFLGVLIIVSILGVAAYAGIRLVPLYQEYFSVVKALTQTASKLGNGASPGEIRRELESRWTADYITSIQPRDIEISKLGNGTVVRARYNPETPFVGNVSLIVHFDKSVTMGSAAIP
;
A
#
# COMPACT_ATOMS: atom_id res chain seq x y z
N MET A 1 -21.08 -13.35 -52.32
CA MET A 1 -20.66 -11.97 -52.17
C MET A 1 -21.00 -11.39 -50.81
N LYS A 2 -22.14 -11.72 -50.25
CA LYS A 2 -22.50 -11.23 -48.91
C LYS A 2 -21.58 -11.74 -47.79
N ARG A 3 -20.94 -12.90 -47.97
CA ARG A 3 -20.02 -13.48 -47.00
C ARG A 3 -18.75 -12.65 -46.81
N ASN A 4 -18.30 -11.99 -47.86
CA ASN A 4 -17.06 -11.21 -47.77
C ASN A 4 -17.25 -9.91 -47.01
N GLU A 5 -18.42 -9.32 -47.14
CA GLU A 5 -18.74 -8.08 -46.43
C GLU A 5 -18.88 -8.32 -44.93
N SER A 6 -19.53 -9.45 -44.56
CA SER A 6 -19.70 -9.76 -43.14
C SER A 6 -18.35 -10.10 -42.46
N ARG A 7 -17.41 -10.72 -43.21
CA ARG A 7 -16.08 -10.99 -42.70
C ARG A 7 -15.29 -9.69 -42.45
N ARG A 8 -15.41 -8.72 -43.33
CA ARG A 8 -14.75 -7.43 -43.14
C ARG A 8 -15.29 -6.69 -41.93
N THR A 9 -16.60 -6.73 -41.74
CA THR A 9 -17.24 -6.12 -40.58
C THR A 9 -16.80 -6.79 -39.28
N GLN A 10 -16.69 -8.13 -39.29
CA GLN A 10 -16.23 -8.88 -38.14
C GLN A 10 -14.77 -8.57 -37.79
N ARG A 11 -13.91 -8.40 -38.78
CA ARG A 11 -12.51 -8.03 -38.59
C ARG A 11 -12.40 -6.66 -37.98
N GLY A 12 -13.19 -5.70 -38.42
CA GLY A 12 -13.21 -4.35 -37.84
C GLY A 12 -13.67 -4.35 -36.40
N ALA A 13 -14.74 -5.10 -36.10
CA ALA A 13 -15.25 -5.22 -34.74
C ALA A 13 -14.26 -5.92 -33.84
N THR A 14 -13.57 -6.98 -34.32
CA THR A 14 -12.54 -7.68 -33.53
C THR A 14 -11.34 -6.80 -33.29
N PHE A 15 -10.88 -6.04 -34.28
CA PHE A 15 -9.76 -5.12 -34.13
C PHE A 15 -10.07 -4.05 -33.06
N LEU A 16 -11.27 -3.47 -33.14
CA LEU A 16 -11.70 -2.48 -32.16
C LEU A 16 -11.81 -3.10 -30.76
N GLY A 17 -12.34 -4.33 -30.66
CA GLY A 17 -12.42 -5.04 -29.41
C GLY A 17 -11.05 -5.31 -28.81
N VAL A 18 -10.11 -5.78 -29.62
CA VAL A 18 -8.73 -6.00 -29.18
C VAL A 18 -8.08 -4.70 -28.74
N LEU A 19 -8.29 -3.63 -29.47
CA LEU A 19 -7.73 -2.33 -29.13
C LEU A 19 -8.24 -1.85 -27.77
N ILE A 20 -9.52 -2.00 -27.51
CA ILE A 20 -10.14 -1.64 -26.24
C ILE A 20 -9.53 -2.47 -25.10
N ILE A 21 -9.44 -3.78 -25.28
CA ILE A 21 -8.88 -4.68 -24.27
C ILE A 21 -7.43 -4.34 -23.97
N VAL A 22 -6.63 -4.12 -25.01
CA VAL A 22 -5.22 -3.75 -24.84
C VAL A 22 -5.09 -2.41 -24.11
N SER A 23 -5.96 -1.45 -24.43
CA SER A 23 -5.95 -0.15 -23.75
C SER A 23 -6.28 -0.29 -22.27
N ILE A 24 -7.29 -1.10 -21.94
CA ILE A 24 -7.67 -1.33 -20.53
C ILE A 24 -6.52 -2.01 -19.78
N LEU A 25 -5.92 -3.04 -20.39
CA LEU A 25 -4.80 -3.74 -19.77
C LEU A 25 -3.59 -2.81 -19.60
N GLY A 26 -3.33 -1.94 -20.56
CA GLY A 26 -2.25 -0.98 -20.49
C GLY A 26 -2.44 0.02 -19.33
N VAL A 27 -3.66 0.53 -19.19
CA VAL A 27 -3.97 1.44 -18.09
C VAL A 27 -3.86 0.72 -16.75
N ALA A 28 -4.37 -0.51 -16.66
CA ALA A 28 -4.27 -1.30 -15.44
C ALA A 28 -2.82 -1.60 -15.07
N ALA A 29 -1.99 -1.94 -16.05
CA ALA A 29 -0.56 -2.18 -15.82
C ALA A 29 0.14 -0.91 -15.36
N TYR A 30 -0.16 0.22 -15.97
CA TYR A 30 0.41 1.51 -15.58
C TYR A 30 0.03 1.88 -14.15
N ALA A 31 -1.25 1.71 -13.80
CA ALA A 31 -1.71 1.96 -12.44
C ALA A 31 -1.00 1.04 -11.44
N GLY A 32 -0.83 -0.23 -11.79
CA GLY A 32 -0.11 -1.19 -10.94
C GLY A 32 1.33 -0.77 -10.69
N ILE A 33 2.03 -0.35 -11.74
CA ILE A 33 3.41 0.13 -11.61
C ILE A 33 3.48 1.35 -10.70
N ARG A 34 2.53 2.26 -10.82
CA ARG A 34 2.48 3.45 -9.96
C ARG A 34 2.19 3.12 -8.50
N LEU A 35 1.45 2.04 -8.26
CA LEU A 35 1.10 1.62 -6.90
C LEU A 35 2.19 0.79 -6.22
N VAL A 36 3.09 0.17 -6.98
CA VAL A 36 4.14 -0.68 -6.42
C VAL A 36 4.95 0.03 -5.33
N PRO A 37 5.46 1.25 -5.54
CA PRO A 37 6.23 1.92 -4.48
C PRO A 37 5.42 2.14 -3.21
N LEU A 38 4.12 2.43 -3.33
CA LEU A 38 3.24 2.65 -2.18
C LEU A 38 3.09 1.38 -1.36
N TYR A 39 2.91 0.24 -2.03
CA TYR A 39 2.78 -1.04 -1.35
C TYR A 39 4.10 -1.51 -0.75
N GLN A 40 5.21 -1.26 -1.42
CA GLN A 40 6.53 -1.58 -0.86
C GLN A 40 6.77 -0.80 0.43
N GLU A 41 6.45 0.47 0.44
CA GLU A 41 6.57 1.30 1.62
C GLU A 41 5.63 0.82 2.73
N TYR A 42 4.40 0.44 2.38
CA TYR A 42 3.46 -0.13 3.34
C TYR A 42 4.01 -1.40 3.98
N PHE A 43 4.60 -2.31 3.19
CA PHE A 43 5.21 -3.51 3.73
C PHE A 43 6.38 -3.18 4.67
N SER A 44 7.14 -2.15 4.37
CA SER A 44 8.20 -1.67 5.27
C SER A 44 7.62 -1.15 6.58
N VAL A 45 6.50 -0.42 6.52
CA VAL A 45 5.80 0.05 7.72
C VAL A 45 5.31 -1.14 8.55
N VAL A 46 4.66 -2.11 7.93
CA VAL A 46 4.17 -3.31 8.61
C VAL A 46 5.32 -4.06 9.27
N LYS A 47 6.42 -4.22 8.54
CA LYS A 47 7.61 -4.89 9.06
C LYS A 47 8.17 -4.14 10.26
N ALA A 48 8.28 -2.82 10.18
CA ALA A 48 8.79 -2.00 11.26
C ALA A 48 7.91 -2.13 12.51
N LEU A 49 6.60 -2.07 12.34
CA LEU A 49 5.67 -2.23 13.45
C LEU A 49 5.77 -3.61 14.09
N THR A 50 5.78 -4.65 13.26
CA THR A 50 5.84 -6.03 13.73
C THR A 50 7.14 -6.33 14.46
N GLN A 51 8.27 -5.88 13.91
CA GLN A 51 9.57 -6.09 14.54
C GLN A 51 9.70 -5.29 15.84
N THR A 52 9.17 -4.08 15.88
CA THR A 52 9.15 -3.27 17.10
C THR A 52 8.31 -3.95 18.17
N ALA A 53 7.15 -4.47 17.80
CA ALA A 53 6.29 -5.18 18.74
C ALA A 53 6.99 -6.41 19.33
N SER A 54 7.70 -7.16 18.50
CA SER A 54 8.42 -8.35 18.95
C SER A 54 9.63 -8.01 19.83
N LYS A 55 10.34 -6.95 19.47
CA LYS A 55 11.59 -6.57 20.16
C LYS A 55 11.33 -5.95 21.53
N LEU A 56 10.41 -4.99 21.61
CA LEU A 56 10.22 -4.21 22.82
C LEU A 56 9.26 -4.84 23.81
N GLY A 57 8.33 -5.65 23.35
CA GLY A 57 7.37 -6.31 24.21
C GLY A 57 6.33 -5.35 24.78
N ASN A 58 5.52 -5.88 25.69
CA ASN A 58 4.31 -5.23 26.17
C ASN A 58 4.56 -4.10 27.17
N GLY A 59 5.73 -4.09 27.81
CA GLY A 59 6.05 -3.10 28.84
C GLY A 59 6.75 -1.84 28.35
N ALA A 60 6.94 -1.70 27.04
CA ALA A 60 7.66 -0.57 26.48
C ALA A 60 6.85 0.71 26.61
N SER A 61 7.53 1.82 26.93
CA SER A 61 6.90 3.14 26.96
C SER A 61 6.68 3.67 25.55
N PRO A 62 5.73 4.59 25.35
CA PRO A 62 5.55 5.22 24.05
C PRO A 62 6.82 5.86 23.49
N GLY A 63 7.65 6.45 24.35
CA GLY A 63 8.91 7.03 23.91
C GLY A 63 9.90 6.01 23.37
N GLU A 64 10.00 4.85 24.01
CA GLU A 64 10.83 3.76 23.52
C GLU A 64 10.34 3.23 22.18
N ILE A 65 9.02 3.08 22.03
CA ILE A 65 8.40 2.61 20.79
C ILE A 65 8.72 3.57 19.65
N ARG A 66 8.55 4.87 19.88
CA ARG A 66 8.83 5.87 18.86
C ARG A 66 10.30 5.92 18.47
N ARG A 67 11.19 5.77 19.44
CA ARG A 67 12.63 5.75 19.17
C ARG A 67 13.01 4.57 18.30
N GLU A 68 12.49 3.40 18.58
CA GLU A 68 12.74 2.21 17.78
C GLU A 68 12.17 2.38 16.37
N LEU A 69 10.97 2.94 16.24
CA LEU A 69 10.36 3.21 14.95
C LEU A 69 11.18 4.20 14.13
N GLU A 70 11.68 5.27 14.76
CA GLU A 70 12.52 6.25 14.06
C GLU A 70 13.77 5.62 13.46
N SER A 71 14.41 4.73 14.21
CA SER A 71 15.57 4.01 13.74
C SER A 71 15.23 3.17 12.48
N ARG A 72 14.11 2.48 12.51
CA ARG A 72 13.67 1.65 11.38
C ARG A 72 13.21 2.49 10.20
N TRP A 73 12.55 3.62 10.46
CA TRP A 73 12.12 4.55 9.41
C TRP A 73 13.30 5.05 8.59
N THR A 74 14.37 5.42 9.27
CA THR A 74 15.59 5.89 8.60
C THR A 74 16.21 4.77 7.77
N ALA A 75 16.25 3.56 8.29
CA ALA A 75 16.84 2.42 7.59
C ALA A 75 16.04 2.01 6.34
N ASP A 76 14.72 2.10 6.41
CA ASP A 76 13.83 1.65 5.35
C ASP A 76 13.33 2.78 4.44
N TYR A 77 13.76 4.01 4.66
CA TYR A 77 13.39 5.18 3.85
C TYR A 77 11.89 5.38 3.74
N ILE A 78 11.17 5.23 4.84
CA ILE A 78 9.73 5.43 4.87
C ILE A 78 9.44 6.93 4.91
N THR A 79 8.68 7.45 3.95
CA THR A 79 8.43 8.89 3.80
C THR A 79 6.95 9.29 3.86
N SER A 80 6.04 8.37 3.54
CA SER A 80 4.61 8.69 3.46
C SER A 80 3.98 8.94 4.82
N ILE A 81 4.57 8.43 5.90
CA ILE A 81 4.10 8.62 7.25
C ILE A 81 5.32 8.78 8.15
N GLN A 82 5.19 9.59 9.19
CA GLN A 82 6.27 9.82 10.14
C GLN A 82 6.05 9.00 11.41
N PRO A 83 7.11 8.64 12.14
CA PRO A 83 6.93 7.93 13.42
C PRO A 83 6.04 8.67 14.41
N ARG A 84 6.06 10.00 14.38
CA ARG A 84 5.21 10.84 15.24
C ARG A 84 3.73 10.72 14.92
N ASP A 85 3.40 10.29 13.69
CA ASP A 85 2.02 10.12 13.25
C ASP A 85 1.46 8.74 13.59
N ILE A 86 2.28 7.85 14.11
CA ILE A 86 1.86 6.53 14.55
C ILE A 86 1.08 6.67 15.85
N GLU A 87 -0.11 6.09 15.87
CA GLU A 87 -0.96 6.10 17.05
C GLU A 87 -0.52 5.01 18.04
N ILE A 88 -0.26 5.39 19.27
CA ILE A 88 0.11 4.45 20.33
C ILE A 88 -0.96 4.56 21.41
N SER A 89 -1.69 3.46 21.61
CA SER A 89 -2.80 3.42 22.55
C SER A 89 -2.64 2.25 23.52
N LYS A 90 -2.98 2.47 24.78
CA LYS A 90 -3.03 1.38 25.75
C LYS A 90 -4.46 0.88 25.85
N LEU A 91 -4.66 -0.40 25.54
CA LEU A 91 -5.96 -1.03 25.62
C LEU A 91 -5.85 -2.26 26.51
N GLY A 92 -6.55 -2.22 27.65
CA GLY A 92 -6.51 -3.33 28.61
C GLY A 92 -5.10 -3.62 29.06
N ASN A 93 -4.63 -4.85 28.83
CA ASN A 93 -3.30 -5.29 29.26
C ASN A 93 -2.22 -5.08 28.20
N GLY A 94 -2.56 -4.47 27.06
CA GLY A 94 -1.62 -4.34 25.97
C GLY A 94 -1.55 -2.93 25.42
N THR A 95 -0.48 -2.68 24.70
CA THR A 95 -0.28 -1.43 23.95
C THR A 95 -0.48 -1.73 22.48
N VAL A 96 -1.31 -0.95 21.81
CA VAL A 96 -1.58 -1.08 20.37
C VAL A 96 -0.90 0.06 19.64
N VAL A 97 -0.14 -0.29 18.62
CA VAL A 97 0.53 0.67 17.75
C VAL A 97 -0.15 0.59 16.38
N ARG A 98 -0.67 1.70 15.92
CA ARG A 98 -1.46 1.75 14.69
C ARG A 98 -0.88 2.76 13.73
N ALA A 99 -0.70 2.31 12.48
CA ALA A 99 -0.32 3.17 11.37
C ALA A 99 -1.50 3.28 10.42
N ARG A 100 -2.00 4.48 10.24
CA ARG A 100 -3.09 4.76 9.31
C ARG A 100 -2.71 5.97 8.48
N TYR A 101 -2.61 5.78 7.18
CA TYR A 101 -2.21 6.84 6.28
C TYR A 101 -2.73 6.58 4.87
N ASN A 102 -2.78 7.64 4.09
CA ASN A 102 -3.34 7.60 2.75
C ASN A 102 -2.31 8.16 1.77
N PRO A 103 -1.34 7.36 1.33
CA PRO A 103 -0.34 7.84 0.37
C PRO A 103 -0.98 8.11 -0.98
N GLU A 104 -0.46 9.12 -1.65
CA GLU A 104 -0.96 9.58 -2.93
C GLU A 104 0.17 9.55 -3.93
N THR A 105 -0.13 9.09 -5.15
CA THR A 105 0.82 9.13 -6.26
C THR A 105 0.13 9.72 -7.48
N PRO A 106 0.82 10.63 -8.22
CA PRO A 106 0.23 11.16 -9.45
C PRO A 106 0.08 10.05 -10.49
N PHE A 107 -1.02 10.09 -11.21
CA PHE A 107 -1.32 9.09 -12.23
C PHE A 107 -1.28 9.70 -13.63
N VAL A 108 -2.28 10.50 -13.97
CA VAL A 108 -2.37 11.16 -15.29
C VAL A 108 -2.87 12.59 -15.07
N GLY A 109 -2.13 13.59 -15.55
CA GLY A 109 -2.54 14.98 -15.44
C GLY A 109 -2.81 15.38 -14.00
N ASN A 110 -4.04 15.80 -13.72
CA ASN A 110 -4.47 16.17 -12.38
C ASN A 110 -5.17 15.02 -11.62
N VAL A 111 -5.12 13.81 -12.17
CA VAL A 111 -5.66 12.62 -11.51
C VAL A 111 -4.56 11.96 -10.69
N SER A 112 -4.85 11.67 -9.44
CA SER A 112 -3.92 10.99 -8.53
C SER A 112 -4.55 9.74 -7.98
N LEU A 113 -3.71 8.74 -7.68
CA LEU A 113 -4.14 7.52 -7.01
C LEU A 113 -3.88 7.65 -5.52
N ILE A 114 -4.89 7.38 -4.73
CA ILE A 114 -4.81 7.42 -3.27
C ILE A 114 -5.13 6.02 -2.75
N VAL A 115 -4.27 5.51 -1.87
CA VAL A 115 -4.47 4.21 -1.24
C VAL A 115 -4.66 4.44 0.25
N HIS A 116 -5.61 3.75 0.85
CA HIS A 116 -5.88 3.85 2.28
C HIS A 116 -5.26 2.65 2.98
N PHE A 117 -4.23 2.89 3.78
CA PHE A 117 -3.59 1.85 4.57
C PHE A 117 -3.92 2.03 6.05
N ASP A 118 -4.19 0.92 6.71
CA ASP A 118 -4.48 0.88 8.14
C ASP A 118 -3.95 -0.44 8.68
N LYS A 119 -2.95 -0.35 9.55
CA LYS A 119 -2.35 -1.53 10.17
C LYS A 119 -2.10 -1.27 11.63
N SER A 120 -2.55 -2.18 12.47
CA SER A 120 -2.26 -2.10 13.91
C SER A 120 -1.60 -3.37 14.38
N VAL A 121 -0.71 -3.23 15.36
CA VAL A 121 -0.04 -4.36 16.00
C VAL A 121 -0.15 -4.18 17.51
N THR A 122 -0.25 -5.30 18.21
CA THR A 122 -0.26 -5.29 19.67
C THR A 122 1.15 -5.60 20.15
N MET A 123 1.65 -4.78 21.06
CA MET A 123 2.99 -4.96 21.59
C MET A 123 3.07 -6.26 22.39
N GLY A 124 4.17 -6.99 22.20
CA GLY A 124 4.37 -8.26 22.87
C GLY A 124 3.69 -9.44 22.22
N SER A 125 2.91 -9.21 21.16
CA SER A 125 2.27 -10.28 20.39
C SER A 125 2.96 -10.45 19.05
N ALA A 126 3.44 -11.67 18.78
CA ALA A 126 4.16 -11.95 17.55
C ALA A 126 3.23 -12.30 16.39
N ALA A 127 2.04 -12.74 16.68
CA ALA A 127 1.10 -13.21 15.67
C ALA A 127 -0.02 -12.20 15.49
N ILE A 128 0.14 -11.34 14.51
CA ILE A 128 -0.87 -10.33 14.27
C ILE A 128 -1.35 -10.45 12.86
N PRO A 129 -2.56 -10.81 12.67
CA PRO A 129 -3.17 -10.82 11.35
C PRO A 129 -3.54 -9.43 10.89
#